data_8f66478a41bdfcc3e6bc091fcfe0fc45
#
_entry.id   8f66478a41bdfcc3e6bc091fcfe0fc45
#
_cell.length_a   1.000
_cell.length_b   1.000
_cell.length_c   1.000
_cell.angle_alpha   90.00
_cell.angle_beta   90.00
_cell.angle_gamma   90.00
#
_symmetry.space_group_name_H-M   'P 1'
#
loop_
_entity.id
_entity.type
_entity.pdbx_description
1 polymer ?
#
loop_
_entity_poly.entity_id
_entity_poly.type
_entity_poly.pdbx_seq_one_letter_code
_entity_poly.pdbx_strand_id
1 'polypeptide(L)'
;MNRTDFLQTLRDALHMLPMDEREDAVNYFGELIEDKMSDNGCTEREAIDSLGRMDEIVASVMDARTEHDHAVPHTEPVEGANEQTSHGIKTVTVKAAAVRQIMIRGRNCPIEISRGGSEEIVLRYLQDEYRQIDFSLEQGELRLIQQPQTLFSLFGIRQLFSDKSFITLTVPAELAAALDAQTSNSHMQMDGVSVWGALRLSTSNSSISVTSASAKAMDITTSNGRLTAEGLQASGPITLRTSNARLEAHQIEAGEALTLRTSNGKIVFSELNGTGITMHTSNATVDGSLPHAANHYSVTSATSNGSNTLKHHAHQGPVPLDVRTSNSAIRVSFTDNA
;
A
#
# COMPACT_ATOMS: atom_id res chain seq x y z
N MET A 1 27.55 25.85 -12.23
CA MET A 1 26.56 25.53 -13.25
C MET A 1 25.21 25.64 -12.57
N ASN A 2 24.20 26.26 -13.17
CA ASN A 2 22.84 26.27 -12.64
C ASN A 2 22.05 25.04 -13.14
N ARG A 3 20.87 24.79 -12.57
CA ARG A 3 20.01 23.64 -12.92
C ARG A 3 19.66 23.60 -14.41
N THR A 4 19.27 24.74 -14.97
CA THR A 4 18.88 24.83 -16.38
C THR A 4 20.05 24.47 -17.31
N ASP A 5 21.25 25.00 -17.03
CA ASP A 5 22.44 24.66 -17.78
C ASP A 5 22.83 23.20 -17.64
N PHE A 6 22.70 22.63 -16.43
CA PHE A 6 22.98 21.21 -16.16
C PHE A 6 22.05 20.31 -16.97
N LEU A 7 20.73 20.53 -16.87
CA LEU A 7 19.72 19.72 -17.57
C LEU A 7 19.84 19.85 -19.10
N GLN A 8 20.19 21.04 -19.60
CA GLN A 8 20.44 21.21 -21.04
C GLN A 8 21.70 20.48 -21.49
N THR A 9 22.79 20.55 -20.71
CA THR A 9 24.03 19.83 -21.00
C THR A 9 23.80 18.32 -20.99
N LEU A 10 23.01 17.82 -20.03
CA LEU A 10 22.63 16.42 -19.95
C LEU A 10 21.80 15.98 -21.15
N ARG A 11 20.80 16.79 -21.54
CA ARG A 11 19.97 16.54 -22.73
C ARG A 11 20.80 16.44 -24.00
N ASP A 12 21.77 17.32 -24.16
CA ASP A 12 22.66 17.34 -25.34
C ASP A 12 23.60 16.13 -25.32
N ALA A 13 24.12 15.76 -24.16
CA ALA A 13 25.00 14.60 -24.01
C ALA A 13 24.29 13.26 -24.25
N LEU A 14 23.00 13.18 -23.96
CA LEU A 14 22.17 11.99 -24.18
C LEU A 14 21.49 11.95 -25.57
N HIS A 15 22.01 12.68 -26.56
CA HIS A 15 21.41 12.77 -27.91
C HIS A 15 21.28 11.41 -28.64
N MET A 16 22.04 10.41 -28.23
CA MET A 16 21.98 9.05 -28.78
C MET A 16 20.77 8.24 -28.29
N LEU A 17 20.09 8.69 -27.24
CA LEU A 17 18.87 8.05 -26.73
C LEU A 17 17.63 8.47 -27.55
N PRO A 18 16.60 7.61 -27.64
CA PRO A 18 15.27 8.00 -28.08
C PRO A 18 14.77 9.23 -27.30
N MET A 19 13.91 10.03 -27.95
CA MET A 19 13.49 11.31 -27.38
C MET A 19 12.77 11.17 -26.04
N ASP A 20 11.92 10.15 -25.90
CA ASP A 20 11.19 9.82 -24.68
C ASP A 20 12.14 9.40 -23.55
N GLU A 21 13.05 8.47 -23.78
CA GLU A 21 14.05 8.02 -22.80
C GLU A 21 14.96 9.17 -22.33
N ARG A 22 15.34 10.05 -23.26
CA ARG A 22 16.16 11.22 -22.97
C ARG A 22 15.45 12.24 -22.08
N GLU A 23 14.18 12.55 -22.40
CA GLU A 23 13.40 13.49 -21.60
C GLU A 23 13.09 12.92 -20.21
N ASP A 24 12.83 11.62 -20.09
CA ASP A 24 12.65 10.95 -18.80
C ASP A 24 13.92 11.07 -17.93
N ALA A 25 15.11 10.85 -18.51
CA ALA A 25 16.37 11.03 -17.81
C ALA A 25 16.56 12.49 -17.35
N VAL A 26 16.28 13.46 -18.21
CA VAL A 26 16.40 14.89 -17.88
C VAL A 26 15.43 15.29 -16.77
N ASN A 27 14.18 14.83 -16.82
CA ASN A 27 13.17 15.09 -15.79
C ASN A 27 13.58 14.51 -14.44
N TYR A 28 14.06 13.26 -14.43
CA TYR A 28 14.56 12.59 -13.22
C TYR A 28 15.67 13.40 -12.54
N PHE A 29 16.68 13.86 -13.27
CA PHE A 29 17.75 14.67 -12.67
C PHE A 29 17.24 16.02 -12.19
N GLY A 30 16.23 16.58 -12.87
CA GLY A 30 15.54 17.78 -12.44
C GLY A 30 14.88 17.63 -11.07
N GLU A 31 14.12 16.56 -10.89
CA GLU A 31 13.47 16.21 -9.62
C GLU A 31 14.50 15.89 -8.53
N LEU A 32 15.55 15.13 -8.86
CA LEU A 32 16.60 14.76 -7.91
C LEU A 32 17.34 15.98 -7.35
N ILE A 33 17.56 17.03 -8.16
CA ILE A 33 18.14 18.29 -7.70
C ILE A 33 17.20 19.00 -6.73
N GLU A 34 15.88 19.04 -7.04
CA GLU A 34 14.87 19.65 -6.17
C GLU A 34 14.75 18.92 -4.82
N ASP A 35 14.72 17.59 -4.84
CA ASP A 35 14.65 16.77 -3.64
C ASP A 35 15.89 16.99 -2.75
N LYS A 36 17.10 17.00 -3.33
CA LYS A 36 18.32 17.26 -2.56
C LYS A 36 18.33 18.65 -1.93
N MET A 37 17.83 19.67 -2.63
CA MET A 37 17.70 21.03 -2.08
C MET A 37 16.69 21.06 -0.94
N SER A 38 15.57 20.35 -1.07
CA SER A 38 14.50 20.30 -0.08
C SER A 38 14.90 19.53 1.17
N ASP A 39 15.46 18.33 1.01
CA ASP A 39 15.74 17.42 2.12
C ASP A 39 17.00 17.81 2.92
N ASN A 40 18.02 18.32 2.25
CA ASN A 40 19.30 18.66 2.87
C ASN A 40 19.50 20.15 3.12
N GLY A 41 18.58 21.01 2.65
CA GLY A 41 18.70 22.47 2.76
C GLY A 41 19.94 23.04 2.04
N CYS A 42 20.48 22.30 1.06
CA CYS A 42 21.66 22.70 0.31
C CYS A 42 21.31 23.65 -0.84
N THR A 43 22.30 24.40 -1.32
CA THR A 43 22.13 25.25 -2.48
C THR A 43 22.03 24.41 -3.78
N GLU A 44 21.41 24.97 -4.83
CA GLU A 44 21.31 24.34 -6.14
C GLU A 44 22.65 23.85 -6.68
N ARG A 45 23.69 24.65 -6.47
CA ARG A 45 25.06 24.31 -6.89
C ARG A 45 25.62 23.11 -6.13
N GLU A 46 25.41 23.06 -4.82
CA GLU A 46 25.83 21.92 -3.98
C GLU A 46 25.07 20.66 -4.34
N ALA A 47 23.77 20.79 -4.62
CA ALA A 47 22.96 19.66 -5.09
C ALA A 47 23.52 19.09 -6.40
N ILE A 48 23.81 19.95 -7.40
CA ILE A 48 24.38 19.55 -8.69
C ILE A 48 25.79 18.95 -8.53
N ASP A 49 26.67 19.60 -7.76
CA ASP A 49 28.04 19.13 -7.53
C ASP A 49 28.05 17.75 -6.83
N SER A 50 27.02 17.45 -6.03
CA SER A 50 26.84 16.15 -5.39
C SER A 50 26.39 15.01 -6.31
N LEU A 51 25.95 15.31 -7.54
CA LEU A 51 25.55 14.30 -8.54
C LEU A 51 26.74 13.64 -9.24
N GLY A 52 27.93 14.21 -9.11
CA GLY A 52 29.14 13.73 -9.77
C GLY A 52 29.43 14.44 -11.10
N ARG A 53 30.32 13.86 -11.88
CA ARG A 53 30.73 14.45 -13.18
C ARG A 53 29.75 14.09 -14.29
N MET A 54 29.54 14.99 -15.23
CA MET A 54 28.61 14.80 -16.35
C MET A 54 28.97 13.56 -17.20
N ASP A 55 30.26 13.30 -17.43
CA ASP A 55 30.71 12.13 -18.17
C ASP A 55 30.39 10.80 -17.44
N GLU A 56 30.50 10.78 -16.12
CA GLU A 56 30.11 9.63 -15.30
C GLU A 56 28.60 9.42 -15.28
N ILE A 57 27.82 10.50 -15.22
CA ILE A 57 26.36 10.47 -15.30
C ILE A 57 25.93 9.91 -16.67
N VAL A 58 26.45 10.45 -17.77
CA VAL A 58 26.13 9.98 -19.12
C VAL A 58 26.53 8.52 -19.30
N ALA A 59 27.72 8.11 -18.85
CA ALA A 59 28.16 6.72 -18.91
C ALA A 59 27.20 5.80 -18.15
N SER A 60 26.78 6.19 -16.95
CA SER A 60 25.85 5.37 -16.14
C SER A 60 24.46 5.28 -16.77
N VAL A 61 23.97 6.32 -17.46
CA VAL A 61 22.72 6.28 -18.22
C VAL A 61 22.84 5.33 -19.42
N MET A 62 23.95 5.38 -20.14
CA MET A 62 24.18 4.53 -21.32
C MET A 62 24.41 3.06 -20.94
N ASP A 63 25.16 2.78 -19.84
CA ASP A 63 25.41 1.45 -19.34
C ASP A 63 24.10 0.79 -18.84
N ALA A 64 23.24 1.57 -18.16
CA ALA A 64 21.95 1.10 -17.71
C ALA A 64 21.07 0.55 -18.84
N ARG A 65 21.20 1.11 -20.05
CA ARG A 65 20.49 0.66 -21.25
C ARG A 65 21.06 -0.64 -21.84
N THR A 66 22.38 -0.75 -21.89
CA THR A 66 23.06 -1.91 -22.52
C THR A 66 22.92 -3.20 -21.69
N GLU A 67 22.79 -3.07 -20.36
CA GLU A 67 22.59 -4.23 -19.48
C GLU A 67 21.15 -4.73 -19.44
N HIS A 68 20.19 -3.96 -19.95
CA HIS A 68 18.78 -4.40 -20.05
C HIS A 68 18.60 -5.63 -20.97
N ASP A 69 19.57 -5.92 -21.83
CA ASP A 69 19.58 -7.07 -22.74
C ASP A 69 20.23 -8.35 -22.17
N HIS A 70 20.71 -8.36 -20.92
CA HIS A 70 21.45 -9.49 -20.34
C HIS A 70 20.86 -10.08 -19.06
N ALA A 71 20.54 -11.35 -19.14
CA ALA A 71 20.44 -12.44 -18.14
C ALA A 71 19.85 -12.16 -16.73
N VAL A 72 18.66 -12.72 -16.53
CA VAL A 72 18.03 -12.94 -15.20
C VAL A 72 18.87 -13.91 -14.37
N PRO A 73 19.19 -13.61 -13.09
CA PRO A 73 19.84 -14.58 -12.20
C PRO A 73 18.96 -15.83 -12.00
N HIS A 74 19.52 -17.01 -12.24
CA HIS A 74 18.86 -18.28 -11.95
C HIS A 74 18.89 -18.51 -10.43
N THR A 75 17.75 -18.36 -9.78
CA THR A 75 17.50 -18.97 -8.45
C THR A 75 17.19 -20.45 -8.62
N GLU A 76 17.69 -21.31 -7.74
CA GLU A 76 17.34 -22.72 -7.72
C GLU A 76 15.81 -22.89 -7.56
N PRO A 77 15.19 -23.90 -8.25
CA PRO A 77 13.76 -24.14 -8.12
C PRO A 77 13.37 -24.46 -6.68
N VAL A 78 12.35 -23.77 -6.16
CA VAL A 78 11.82 -24.02 -4.82
C VAL A 78 10.94 -25.27 -4.85
N GLU A 79 11.20 -26.22 -3.96
CA GLU A 79 10.43 -27.46 -3.87
C GLU A 79 8.95 -27.17 -3.59
N GLY A 80 8.06 -27.75 -4.40
CA GLY A 80 6.60 -27.54 -4.30
C GLY A 80 6.07 -26.32 -5.04
N ALA A 81 6.92 -25.55 -5.73
CA ALA A 81 6.54 -24.44 -6.60
C ALA A 81 6.87 -24.73 -8.06
N ASN A 82 5.99 -24.29 -8.97
CA ASN A 82 6.26 -24.28 -10.40
C ASN A 82 6.60 -22.85 -10.82
N GLU A 83 7.81 -22.64 -11.32
CA GLU A 83 8.31 -21.32 -11.69
C GLU A 83 8.48 -21.21 -13.21
N GLN A 84 7.99 -20.11 -13.77
CA GLN A 84 8.13 -19.78 -15.19
C GLN A 84 8.58 -18.32 -15.32
N THR A 85 9.50 -18.05 -16.22
CA THR A 85 9.95 -16.69 -16.51
C THR A 85 9.72 -16.37 -17.98
N SER A 86 9.07 -15.26 -18.24
CA SER A 86 8.84 -14.74 -19.58
C SER A 86 8.96 -13.21 -19.58
N HIS A 87 9.83 -12.65 -20.41
CA HIS A 87 10.04 -11.20 -20.53
C HIS A 87 10.29 -10.49 -19.17
N GLY A 88 11.16 -11.07 -18.33
CA GLY A 88 11.44 -10.53 -16.98
C GLY A 88 10.33 -10.74 -15.97
N ILE A 89 9.15 -11.19 -16.36
CA ILE A 89 8.05 -11.51 -15.44
C ILE A 89 8.22 -12.95 -14.95
N LYS A 90 8.40 -13.10 -13.65
CA LYS A 90 8.39 -14.40 -12.97
C LYS A 90 6.98 -14.73 -12.53
N THR A 91 6.54 -15.93 -12.90
CA THR A 91 5.25 -16.50 -12.45
C THR A 91 5.55 -17.73 -11.62
N VAL A 92 5.05 -17.72 -10.38
CA VAL A 92 5.20 -18.83 -9.43
C VAL A 92 3.81 -19.37 -9.11
N THR A 93 3.64 -20.66 -9.27
CA THR A 93 2.38 -21.36 -8.96
C THR A 93 2.62 -22.37 -7.85
N VAL A 94 1.78 -22.29 -6.81
CA VAL A 94 1.86 -23.15 -5.62
C VAL A 94 0.48 -23.71 -5.30
N LYS A 95 0.39 -24.97 -4.90
CA LYS A 95 -0.87 -25.54 -4.39
C LYS A 95 -1.26 -24.86 -3.10
N ALA A 96 -2.46 -24.28 -3.02
CA ALA A 96 -2.91 -23.53 -1.85
C ALA A 96 -2.96 -24.40 -0.56
N ALA A 97 -3.25 -25.69 -0.70
CA ALA A 97 -3.27 -26.63 0.43
C ALA A 97 -1.90 -26.80 1.13
N ALA A 98 -0.80 -26.45 0.47
CA ALA A 98 0.54 -26.48 1.04
C ALA A 98 0.88 -25.21 1.81
N VAL A 99 0.07 -24.14 1.71
CA VAL A 99 0.37 -22.82 2.25
C VAL A 99 -0.52 -22.51 3.45
N ARG A 100 0.09 -22.10 4.56
CA ARG A 100 -0.57 -21.71 5.82
C ARG A 100 -0.41 -20.22 6.11
N GLN A 101 0.63 -19.62 5.55
CA GLN A 101 0.90 -18.20 5.69
C GLN A 101 1.51 -17.65 4.38
N ILE A 102 1.08 -16.47 4.00
CA ILE A 102 1.65 -15.70 2.90
C ILE A 102 2.23 -14.40 3.47
N MET A 103 3.49 -14.15 3.18
CA MET A 103 4.19 -12.92 3.54
C MET A 103 4.73 -12.24 2.28
N ILE A 104 4.30 -11.01 2.01
CA ILE A 104 4.78 -10.19 0.90
C ILE A 104 5.38 -8.91 1.46
N ARG A 105 6.62 -8.61 1.08
CA ARG A 105 7.35 -7.40 1.44
C ARG A 105 7.85 -6.72 0.18
N GLY A 106 7.05 -5.77 -0.33
CA GLY A 106 7.43 -4.86 -1.40
C GLY A 106 8.02 -3.55 -0.85
N ARG A 107 8.61 -2.76 -1.71
CA ARG A 107 9.02 -1.39 -1.41
C ARG A 107 8.25 -0.43 -2.33
N ASN A 108 8.80 0.10 -3.36
CA ASN A 108 8.14 0.98 -4.32
C ASN A 108 7.34 0.16 -5.37
N CYS A 109 6.60 -0.84 -4.92
CA CYS A 109 5.97 -1.85 -5.76
C CYS A 109 4.48 -1.94 -5.43
N PRO A 110 3.57 -1.69 -6.38
CA PRO A 110 2.16 -1.97 -6.23
C PRO A 110 1.93 -3.45 -5.92
N ILE A 111 0.98 -3.72 -5.02
CA ILE A 111 0.57 -5.08 -4.68
C ILE A 111 -0.92 -5.22 -4.99
N GLU A 112 -1.24 -6.12 -5.90
CA GLU A 112 -2.61 -6.45 -6.28
C GLU A 112 -2.93 -7.87 -5.83
N ILE A 113 -3.99 -8.03 -5.04
CA ILE A 113 -4.42 -9.32 -4.51
C ILE A 113 -5.85 -9.57 -4.99
N SER A 114 -6.05 -10.67 -5.68
CA SER A 114 -7.35 -10.98 -6.26
C SER A 114 -7.73 -12.45 -6.11
N ARG A 115 -9.04 -12.69 -6.20
CA ARG A 115 -9.59 -14.03 -6.24
C ARG A 115 -9.35 -14.66 -7.60
N GLY A 116 -8.86 -15.90 -7.62
CA GLY A 116 -8.75 -16.76 -8.79
C GLY A 116 -9.83 -17.84 -8.84
N GLY A 117 -9.87 -18.55 -9.97
CA GLY A 117 -10.79 -19.68 -10.20
C GLY A 117 -10.20 -21.07 -9.94
N SER A 118 -8.92 -21.17 -9.54
CA SER A 118 -8.22 -22.43 -9.29
C SER A 118 -7.95 -22.66 -7.81
N GLU A 119 -7.55 -23.87 -7.46
CA GLU A 119 -7.06 -24.21 -6.10
C GLU A 119 -5.56 -23.87 -5.90
N GLU A 120 -5.01 -23.07 -6.79
CA GLU A 120 -3.62 -22.66 -6.79
C GLU A 120 -3.45 -21.19 -6.41
N ILE A 121 -2.36 -20.90 -5.75
CA ILE A 121 -1.85 -19.56 -5.54
C ILE A 121 -0.92 -19.24 -6.70
N VAL A 122 -1.19 -18.13 -7.39
CA VAL A 122 -0.36 -17.65 -8.48
C VAL A 122 0.23 -16.31 -8.12
N LEU A 123 1.54 -16.23 -8.05
CA LEU A 123 2.33 -15.02 -7.88
C LEU A 123 2.92 -14.60 -9.22
N ARG A 124 2.78 -13.33 -9.56
CA ARG A 124 3.45 -12.72 -10.70
C ARG A 124 4.15 -11.46 -10.27
N TYR A 125 5.41 -11.33 -10.64
CA TYR A 125 6.21 -10.16 -10.30
C TYR A 125 7.30 -9.94 -11.33
N LEU A 126 7.74 -8.70 -11.45
CA LEU A 126 8.87 -8.36 -12.30
C LEU A 126 10.16 -8.60 -11.52
N GLN A 127 11.03 -9.41 -12.10
CA GLN A 127 12.37 -9.70 -11.59
C GLN A 127 13.39 -9.42 -12.67
N ASP A 128 14.34 -8.57 -12.37
CA ASP A 128 15.49 -8.26 -13.20
C ASP A 128 16.75 -8.17 -12.31
N GLU A 129 17.89 -7.88 -12.90
CA GLU A 129 19.17 -7.75 -12.15
C GLU A 129 19.15 -6.62 -11.10
N TYR A 130 18.23 -5.65 -11.22
CA TYR A 130 18.07 -4.50 -10.32
C TYR A 130 16.97 -4.70 -9.28
N ARG A 131 16.01 -5.58 -9.57
CA ARG A 131 14.88 -5.90 -8.71
C ARG A 131 14.96 -7.35 -8.30
N GLN A 132 15.77 -7.59 -7.29
CA GLN A 132 15.87 -8.92 -6.71
C GLN A 132 14.71 -9.12 -5.74
N ILE A 133 13.89 -10.10 -6.06
CA ILE A 133 12.79 -10.55 -5.22
C ILE A 133 13.07 -11.99 -4.84
N ASP A 134 13.27 -12.22 -3.54
CA ASP A 134 13.47 -13.56 -3.01
C ASP A 134 12.10 -14.22 -2.81
N PHE A 135 11.92 -15.36 -3.42
CA PHE A 135 10.80 -16.24 -3.20
C PHE A 135 11.25 -17.47 -2.43
N SER A 136 10.51 -17.83 -1.38
CA SER A 136 10.70 -19.09 -0.67
C SER A 136 9.36 -19.69 -0.24
N LEU A 137 9.33 -21.02 -0.14
CA LEU A 137 8.21 -21.80 0.40
C LEU A 137 8.78 -22.82 1.37
N GLU A 138 8.68 -22.53 2.67
CA GLU A 138 9.24 -23.38 3.71
C GLU A 138 8.20 -23.61 4.83
N GLN A 139 7.99 -24.86 5.21
CA GLN A 139 7.08 -25.25 6.29
C GLN A 139 5.64 -24.68 6.16
N GLY A 140 5.18 -24.44 4.93
CA GLY A 140 3.88 -23.84 4.64
C GLY A 140 3.86 -22.30 4.71
N GLU A 141 5.00 -21.65 4.88
CA GLU A 141 5.13 -20.21 4.77
C GLU A 141 5.67 -19.84 3.38
N LEU A 142 4.85 -19.12 2.62
CA LEU A 142 5.20 -18.54 1.34
C LEU A 142 5.69 -17.11 1.57
N ARG A 143 6.94 -16.84 1.24
CA ARG A 143 7.55 -15.51 1.38
C ARG A 143 7.94 -14.95 0.02
N LEU A 144 7.60 -13.69 -0.20
CA LEU A 144 8.04 -12.89 -1.33
C LEU A 144 8.62 -11.59 -0.79
N ILE A 145 9.94 -11.45 -0.84
CA ILE A 145 10.65 -10.32 -0.21
C ILE A 145 11.47 -9.59 -1.27
N GLN A 146 11.09 -8.35 -1.54
CA GLN A 146 11.90 -7.47 -2.38
C GLN A 146 13.11 -6.99 -1.61
N GLN A 147 14.30 -7.36 -2.10
CA GLN A 147 15.57 -6.96 -1.49
C GLN A 147 15.80 -5.44 -1.59
N PRO A 148 16.48 -4.85 -0.60
CA PRO A 148 16.94 -3.47 -0.72
C PRO A 148 17.84 -3.34 -1.94
N GLN A 149 17.58 -2.33 -2.76
CA GLN A 149 18.50 -2.01 -3.85
C GLN A 149 19.86 -1.65 -3.25
N THR A 150 20.93 -2.31 -3.71
CA THR A 150 22.29 -2.00 -3.28
C THR A 150 22.72 -0.63 -3.77
N LEU A 151 23.69 -0.01 -3.07
CA LEU A 151 24.21 1.35 -3.29
C LEU A 151 24.67 1.67 -4.74
N PHE A 152 24.83 0.68 -5.61
CA PHE A 152 25.15 0.86 -7.03
C PHE A 152 23.96 1.36 -7.87
N SER A 153 22.77 1.28 -7.38
CA SER A 153 21.60 1.98 -7.95
C SER A 153 21.52 3.44 -7.43
N LEU A 154 22.61 3.99 -6.96
CA LEU A 154 22.69 5.29 -6.29
C LEU A 154 22.18 6.48 -7.10
N PHE A 155 21.98 6.32 -8.40
CA PHE A 155 21.53 7.42 -9.24
C PHE A 155 20.12 7.24 -9.79
N GLY A 156 19.40 6.14 -9.43
CA GLY A 156 18.00 5.95 -9.88
C GLY A 156 17.78 5.90 -11.40
N ILE A 157 18.83 6.11 -12.18
CA ILE A 157 18.80 6.23 -13.65
C ILE A 157 18.26 4.97 -14.32
N ARG A 158 18.60 3.81 -13.74
CA ARG A 158 18.13 2.51 -14.24
C ARG A 158 16.63 2.27 -14.05
N GLN A 159 16.02 3.00 -13.14
CA GLN A 159 14.57 2.94 -12.90
C GLN A 159 13.77 3.66 -14.01
N LEU A 160 14.43 4.57 -14.77
CA LEU A 160 13.80 5.29 -15.88
C LEU A 160 13.51 4.39 -17.10
N PHE A 161 14.33 3.36 -17.29
CA PHE A 161 14.23 2.43 -18.44
C PHE A 161 13.59 1.11 -18.09
N SER A 162 13.08 0.98 -16.89
CA SER A 162 12.57 -0.27 -16.37
C SER A 162 11.05 -0.26 -16.33
N ASP A 163 10.43 -1.35 -16.81
CA ASP A 163 9.00 -1.58 -16.62
C ASP A 163 8.60 -1.36 -15.16
N LYS A 164 7.40 -0.82 -14.94
CA LYS A 164 6.91 -0.55 -13.57
C LYS A 164 6.90 -1.83 -12.75
N SER A 165 7.58 -1.81 -11.61
CA SER A 165 7.53 -2.91 -10.66
C SER A 165 6.09 -3.22 -10.27
N PHE A 166 5.74 -4.48 -10.17
CA PHE A 166 4.43 -4.92 -9.68
C PHE A 166 4.55 -6.27 -8.97
N ILE A 167 3.64 -6.55 -8.07
CA ILE A 167 3.39 -7.88 -7.49
C ILE A 167 1.89 -8.15 -7.60
N THR A 168 1.54 -9.23 -8.29
CA THR A 168 0.16 -9.71 -8.35
C THR A 168 0.08 -11.05 -7.65
N LEU A 169 -0.85 -11.17 -6.71
CA LEU A 169 -1.18 -12.40 -6.00
C LEU A 169 -2.60 -12.81 -6.35
N THR A 170 -2.77 -13.95 -6.99
CA THR A 170 -4.08 -14.55 -7.23
C THR A 170 -4.23 -15.76 -6.31
N VAL A 171 -5.31 -15.81 -5.54
CA VAL A 171 -5.55 -16.87 -4.55
C VAL A 171 -6.90 -17.55 -4.80
N PRO A 172 -7.11 -18.79 -4.31
CA PRO A 172 -8.43 -19.42 -4.32
C PRO A 172 -9.51 -18.57 -3.68
N ALA A 173 -10.76 -18.88 -3.97
CA ALA A 173 -11.91 -18.18 -3.37
C ALA A 173 -11.87 -18.21 -1.83
N GLU A 174 -11.43 -19.34 -1.28
CA GLU A 174 -11.17 -19.52 0.16
C GLU A 174 -9.73 -19.96 0.35
N LEU A 175 -8.95 -19.15 1.02
CA LEU A 175 -7.55 -19.43 1.31
C LEU A 175 -7.41 -19.86 2.78
N ALA A 176 -7.05 -21.11 3.01
CA ALA A 176 -6.83 -21.67 4.36
C ALA A 176 -5.49 -21.19 4.99
N ALA A 177 -5.18 -19.91 4.85
CA ALA A 177 -3.93 -19.31 5.31
C ALA A 177 -4.16 -17.93 5.95
N ALA A 178 -3.13 -17.40 6.61
CA ALA A 178 -3.02 -15.99 6.95
C ALA A 178 -2.30 -15.23 5.81
N LEU A 179 -2.60 -13.93 5.65
CA LEU A 179 -1.98 -13.08 4.63
C LEU A 179 -1.47 -11.79 5.27
N ASP A 180 -0.19 -11.51 5.05
CA ASP A 180 0.49 -10.30 5.50
C ASP A 180 1.25 -9.68 4.33
N ALA A 181 0.75 -8.55 3.80
CA ALA A 181 1.36 -7.83 2.69
C ALA A 181 1.73 -6.40 3.09
N GLN A 182 2.93 -6.01 2.75
CA GLN A 182 3.47 -4.68 3.05
C GLN A 182 4.21 -4.10 1.85
N THR A 183 3.98 -2.81 1.60
CA THR A 183 4.80 -1.99 0.70
C THR A 183 5.08 -0.63 1.36
N SER A 184 5.93 0.23 0.78
CA SER A 184 6.24 1.53 1.38
C SER A 184 5.57 2.69 0.67
N ASN A 185 5.75 2.82 -0.65
CA ASN A 185 5.36 4.01 -1.39
C ASN A 185 4.33 3.74 -2.51
N SER A 186 3.89 2.50 -2.64
CA SER A 186 2.96 2.12 -3.71
C SER A 186 1.61 1.69 -3.15
N HIS A 187 0.59 1.76 -4.00
CA HIS A 187 -0.76 1.37 -3.63
C HIS A 187 -0.89 -0.14 -3.43
N MET A 188 -1.88 -0.50 -2.65
CA MET A 188 -2.28 -1.87 -2.44
C MET A 188 -3.77 -2.01 -2.72
N GLN A 189 -4.12 -3.01 -3.51
CA GLN A 189 -5.50 -3.34 -3.84
C GLN A 189 -5.79 -4.80 -3.54
N MET A 190 -6.93 -5.07 -2.91
CA MET A 190 -7.41 -6.43 -2.66
C MET A 190 -8.90 -6.53 -3.00
N ASP A 191 -9.27 -7.55 -3.74
CA ASP A 191 -10.65 -7.76 -4.17
C ASP A 191 -11.09 -9.23 -4.12
N GLY A 192 -12.25 -9.46 -3.51
CA GLY A 192 -12.95 -10.74 -3.51
C GLY A 192 -12.26 -11.89 -2.78
N VAL A 193 -11.39 -11.63 -1.80
CA VAL A 193 -10.54 -12.64 -1.17
C VAL A 193 -10.98 -12.99 0.23
N SER A 194 -11.13 -14.29 0.50
CA SER A 194 -11.41 -14.86 1.82
C SER A 194 -10.20 -15.60 2.37
N VAL A 195 -9.73 -15.22 3.55
CA VAL A 195 -8.63 -15.91 4.27
C VAL A 195 -9.13 -16.44 5.60
N TRP A 196 -8.72 -17.66 5.97
CA TRP A 196 -9.13 -18.25 7.25
C TRP A 196 -8.32 -17.69 8.45
N GLY A 197 -7.15 -17.18 8.19
CA GLY A 197 -6.28 -16.56 9.18
C GLY A 197 -6.47 -15.05 9.31
N ALA A 198 -5.48 -14.39 9.88
CA ALA A 198 -5.43 -12.94 9.95
C ALA A 198 -5.06 -12.34 8.58
N LEU A 199 -5.69 -11.21 8.25
CA LEU A 199 -5.35 -10.36 7.12
C LEU A 199 -4.65 -9.11 7.62
N ARG A 200 -3.42 -8.86 7.17
CA ARG A 200 -2.66 -7.63 7.44
C ARG A 200 -2.22 -6.99 6.14
N LEU A 201 -2.59 -5.74 5.94
CA LEU A 201 -2.18 -4.94 4.80
C LEU A 201 -1.59 -3.63 5.30
N SER A 202 -0.38 -3.28 4.87
CA SER A 202 0.24 -2.02 5.30
C SER A 202 1.05 -1.34 4.20
N THR A 203 0.93 -0.01 4.15
CA THR A 203 1.79 0.85 3.34
C THR A 203 2.11 2.14 4.12
N SER A 204 3.14 2.87 3.72
CA SER A 204 3.46 4.14 4.39
C SER A 204 2.84 5.34 3.67
N ASN A 205 3.04 5.46 2.37
CA ASN A 205 2.78 6.71 1.65
C ASN A 205 1.68 6.64 0.57
N SER A 206 1.07 5.50 0.38
CA SER A 206 0.09 5.35 -0.69
C SER A 206 -1.25 4.76 -0.19
N SER A 207 -2.21 4.65 -1.09
CA SER A 207 -3.55 4.19 -0.77
C SER A 207 -3.63 2.67 -0.59
N ILE A 208 -4.58 2.25 0.26
CA ILE A 208 -5.04 0.87 0.34
C ILE A 208 -6.53 0.84 0.01
N SER A 209 -6.91 -0.05 -0.90
CA SER A 209 -8.31 -0.33 -1.23
C SER A 209 -8.60 -1.81 -1.04
N VAL A 210 -9.59 -2.13 -0.23
CA VAL A 210 -10.02 -3.51 0.02
C VAL A 210 -11.51 -3.63 -0.21
N THR A 211 -11.88 -4.55 -1.09
CA THR A 211 -13.29 -4.78 -1.46
C THR A 211 -13.63 -6.26 -1.29
N SER A 212 -14.79 -6.55 -0.69
CA SER A 212 -15.37 -7.89 -0.59
C SER A 212 -14.40 -8.93 0.01
N ALA A 213 -13.83 -8.64 1.17
CA ALA A 213 -12.86 -9.52 1.83
C ALA A 213 -13.40 -10.11 3.13
N SER A 214 -13.01 -11.36 3.43
CA SER A 214 -13.28 -11.98 4.73
C SER A 214 -12.03 -12.57 5.37
N ALA A 215 -11.95 -12.51 6.72
CA ALA A 215 -10.81 -13.02 7.49
C ALA A 215 -11.22 -13.37 8.93
N LYS A 216 -10.32 -14.01 9.67
CA LYS A 216 -10.48 -14.16 11.12
C LYS A 216 -10.35 -12.83 11.86
N ALA A 217 -9.38 -12.01 11.47
CA ALA A 217 -9.17 -10.66 11.98
C ALA A 217 -8.51 -9.81 10.89
N MET A 218 -8.73 -8.50 10.90
CA MET A 218 -8.15 -7.59 9.90
C MET A 218 -7.42 -6.43 10.55
N ASP A 219 -6.22 -6.13 10.04
CA ASP A 219 -5.44 -4.94 10.38
C ASP A 219 -4.94 -4.28 9.09
N ILE A 220 -5.59 -3.18 8.70
CA ILE A 220 -5.30 -2.48 7.45
C ILE A 220 -4.83 -1.07 7.80
N THR A 221 -3.57 -0.76 7.48
CA THR A 221 -2.91 0.46 7.95
C THR A 221 -2.13 1.16 6.85
N THR A 222 -2.32 2.47 6.74
CA THR A 222 -1.43 3.35 5.98
C THR A 222 -1.07 4.58 6.82
N SER A 223 0.00 5.30 6.50
CA SER A 223 0.30 6.55 7.21
C SER A 223 -0.24 7.76 6.46
N ASN A 224 0.07 7.88 5.19
CA ASN A 224 -0.23 9.08 4.40
C ASN A 224 -1.27 8.86 3.30
N GLY A 225 -1.61 7.63 2.97
CA GLY A 225 -2.53 7.28 1.91
C GLY A 225 -3.99 7.21 2.34
N ARG A 226 -4.90 7.33 1.37
CA ARG A 226 -6.32 7.04 1.57
C ARG A 226 -6.51 5.54 1.85
N LEU A 227 -7.41 5.24 2.79
CA LEU A 227 -7.84 3.89 3.06
C LEU A 227 -9.33 3.77 2.70
N THR A 228 -9.64 2.87 1.78
CA THR A 228 -11.02 2.54 1.38
C THR A 228 -11.28 1.06 1.68
N ALA A 229 -12.34 0.79 2.43
CA ALA A 229 -12.74 -0.55 2.83
C ALA A 229 -14.24 -0.73 2.58
N GLU A 230 -14.61 -1.73 1.79
CA GLU A 230 -16.00 -2.01 1.43
C GLU A 230 -16.29 -3.51 1.47
N GLY A 231 -17.41 -3.89 2.10
CA GLY A 231 -17.84 -5.29 2.16
C GLY A 231 -16.88 -6.20 2.93
N LEU A 232 -16.36 -5.74 4.08
CA LEU A 232 -15.44 -6.54 4.88
C LEU A 232 -16.17 -7.31 5.97
N GLN A 233 -15.77 -8.58 6.16
CA GLN A 233 -16.30 -9.46 7.19
C GLN A 233 -15.17 -10.13 7.98
N ALA A 234 -15.23 -10.04 9.32
CA ALA A 234 -14.31 -10.79 10.17
C ALA A 234 -15.04 -11.47 11.32
N SER A 235 -14.62 -12.66 11.70
CA SER A 235 -15.14 -13.33 12.92
C SER A 235 -14.58 -12.73 14.21
N GLY A 236 -13.49 -11.99 14.14
CA GLY A 236 -12.83 -11.25 15.21
C GLY A 236 -12.78 -9.74 14.92
N PRO A 237 -11.77 -9.04 15.44
CA PRO A 237 -11.67 -7.59 15.32
C PRO A 237 -11.25 -7.12 13.92
N ILE A 238 -11.71 -5.91 13.56
CA ILE A 238 -11.27 -5.17 12.38
C ILE A 238 -10.68 -3.83 12.82
N THR A 239 -9.45 -3.56 12.40
CA THR A 239 -8.78 -2.28 12.61
C THR A 239 -8.42 -1.64 11.27
N LEU A 240 -8.93 -0.44 11.03
CA LEU A 240 -8.65 0.38 9.86
C LEU A 240 -7.97 1.68 10.33
N ARG A 241 -6.74 1.94 9.86
CA ARG A 241 -5.96 3.09 10.32
C ARG A 241 -5.26 3.82 9.20
N THR A 242 -5.36 5.13 9.23
CA THR A 242 -4.46 6.04 8.51
C THR A 242 -4.04 7.17 9.44
N SER A 243 -3.00 7.94 9.13
CA SER A 243 -2.65 9.10 9.95
C SER A 243 -3.11 10.41 9.30
N ASN A 244 -2.85 10.60 8.02
CA ASN A 244 -2.99 11.91 7.38
C ASN A 244 -4.09 11.98 6.32
N ALA A 245 -4.60 10.87 5.84
CA ALA A 245 -5.56 10.86 4.76
C ALA A 245 -6.97 10.42 5.19
N ARG A 246 -7.89 10.49 4.26
CA ARG A 246 -9.28 10.08 4.44
C ARG A 246 -9.38 8.55 4.61
N LEU A 247 -10.25 8.13 5.54
CA LEU A 247 -10.67 6.76 5.77
C LEU A 247 -12.13 6.62 5.37
N GLU A 248 -12.42 5.70 4.47
CA GLU A 248 -13.77 5.36 4.01
C GLU A 248 -14.05 3.89 4.35
N ALA A 249 -15.16 3.64 5.05
CA ALA A 249 -15.53 2.30 5.51
C ALA A 249 -17.03 2.06 5.29
N HIS A 250 -17.37 1.12 4.43
CA HIS A 250 -18.73 0.82 4.06
C HIS A 250 -19.01 -0.68 4.16
N GLN A 251 -20.17 -1.06 4.71
CA GLN A 251 -20.61 -2.46 4.83
C GLN A 251 -19.57 -3.34 5.54
N ILE A 252 -19.24 -2.98 6.79
CA ILE A 252 -18.24 -3.67 7.60
C ILE A 252 -18.92 -4.48 8.70
N GLU A 253 -18.59 -5.77 8.78
CA GLU A 253 -19.05 -6.68 9.83
C GLU A 253 -17.87 -7.23 10.62
N ALA A 254 -17.69 -6.78 11.86
CA ALA A 254 -16.71 -7.32 12.80
C ALA A 254 -17.42 -8.19 13.84
N GLY A 255 -17.01 -9.43 14.02
CA GLY A 255 -17.52 -10.33 15.09
C GLY A 255 -17.10 -9.86 16.48
N GLU A 256 -16.08 -9.01 16.55
CA GLU A 256 -15.61 -8.36 17.78
C GLU A 256 -15.56 -6.83 17.60
N ALA A 257 -14.52 -6.16 18.14
CA ALA A 257 -14.38 -4.72 18.06
C ALA A 257 -14.04 -4.22 16.65
N LEU A 258 -14.70 -3.14 16.23
CA LEU A 258 -14.40 -2.39 15.02
C LEU A 258 -13.72 -1.05 15.38
N THR A 259 -12.54 -0.82 14.87
CA THR A 259 -11.77 0.40 15.14
C THR A 259 -11.39 1.14 13.84
N LEU A 260 -11.84 2.38 13.72
CA LEU A 260 -11.49 3.31 12.65
C LEU A 260 -10.69 4.48 13.25
N ARG A 261 -9.45 4.68 12.82
CA ARG A 261 -8.59 5.74 13.37
C ARG A 261 -7.85 6.51 12.29
N THR A 262 -7.83 7.82 12.49
CA THR A 262 -6.94 8.72 11.75
C THR A 262 -6.49 9.86 12.68
N SER A 263 -5.53 10.66 12.31
CA SER A 263 -5.19 11.88 13.05
C SER A 263 -5.71 13.11 12.33
N ASN A 264 -5.47 13.21 11.02
CA ASN A 264 -5.78 14.41 10.25
C ASN A 264 -6.84 14.18 9.17
N GLY A 265 -7.16 12.94 8.84
CA GLY A 265 -8.12 12.59 7.80
C GLY A 265 -9.57 12.57 8.28
N LYS A 266 -10.49 12.77 7.34
CA LYS A 266 -11.92 12.57 7.58
C LYS A 266 -12.22 11.07 7.64
N ILE A 267 -13.07 10.65 8.61
CA ILE A 267 -13.68 9.32 8.62
C ILE A 267 -15.06 9.44 7.99
N VAL A 268 -15.32 8.65 6.94
CA VAL A 268 -16.63 8.51 6.29
C VAL A 268 -17.04 7.07 6.35
N PHE A 269 -18.29 6.82 6.73
CA PHE A 269 -18.73 5.45 6.93
C PHE A 269 -20.23 5.26 6.70
N SER A 270 -20.59 4.00 6.41
CA SER A 270 -22.00 3.53 6.44
C SER A 270 -22.04 2.04 6.75
N GLU A 271 -23.13 1.58 7.36
CA GLU A 271 -23.40 0.16 7.60
C GLU A 271 -22.24 -0.55 8.34
N LEU A 272 -21.89 -0.04 9.51
CA LEU A 272 -20.86 -0.62 10.37
C LEU A 272 -21.49 -1.45 11.49
N ASN A 273 -21.04 -2.71 11.63
CA ASN A 273 -21.43 -3.64 12.68
C ASN A 273 -20.21 -4.16 13.47
N GLY A 274 -20.39 -4.37 14.77
CA GLY A 274 -19.38 -4.92 15.67
C GLY A 274 -19.88 -4.98 17.10
N THR A 275 -19.21 -5.73 17.97
CA THR A 275 -19.56 -5.80 19.41
C THR A 275 -19.15 -4.52 20.16
N GLY A 276 -18.39 -3.64 19.53
CA GLY A 276 -18.04 -2.30 19.98
C GLY A 276 -17.42 -1.53 18.81
N ILE A 277 -17.78 -0.27 18.64
CA ILE A 277 -17.33 0.58 17.53
C ILE A 277 -16.58 1.78 18.07
N THR A 278 -15.35 1.97 17.62
CA THR A 278 -14.50 3.10 17.98
C THR A 278 -14.10 3.89 16.74
N MET A 279 -14.40 5.19 16.71
CA MET A 279 -14.05 6.09 15.61
C MET A 279 -13.35 7.33 16.14
N HIS A 280 -12.04 7.44 15.90
CA HIS A 280 -11.24 8.53 16.41
C HIS A 280 -10.46 9.25 15.29
N THR A 281 -10.58 10.58 15.29
CA THR A 281 -9.71 11.49 14.55
C THR A 281 -9.31 12.65 15.46
N SER A 282 -8.30 13.43 15.13
CA SER A 282 -7.95 14.64 15.91
C SER A 282 -8.43 15.90 15.21
N ASN A 283 -8.20 16.02 13.90
CA ASN A 283 -8.35 17.29 13.21
C ASN A 283 -9.46 17.31 12.14
N ALA A 284 -10.15 16.20 11.92
CA ALA A 284 -11.14 16.12 10.86
C ALA A 284 -12.50 15.60 11.34
N THR A 285 -13.47 15.62 10.45
CA THR A 285 -14.86 15.22 10.73
C THR A 285 -15.02 13.70 10.74
N VAL A 286 -15.82 13.19 11.65
CA VAL A 286 -16.42 11.86 11.60
C VAL A 286 -17.85 12.00 11.06
N ASP A 287 -18.16 11.38 9.92
CA ASP A 287 -19.38 11.61 9.15
C ASP A 287 -19.93 10.30 8.57
N GLY A 288 -21.17 9.97 8.89
CA GLY A 288 -21.79 8.77 8.34
C GLY A 288 -23.06 8.33 9.07
N SER A 289 -23.49 7.10 8.73
CA SER A 289 -24.69 6.50 9.29
C SER A 289 -24.43 5.09 9.84
N LEU A 290 -25.09 4.77 10.95
CA LEU A 290 -25.12 3.44 11.56
C LEU A 290 -26.45 2.72 11.29
N PRO A 291 -26.44 1.39 11.15
CA PRO A 291 -27.61 0.65 10.66
C PRO A 291 -28.77 0.50 11.65
N HIS A 292 -28.51 0.65 12.95
CA HIS A 292 -29.52 0.44 13.99
C HIS A 292 -29.99 1.75 14.60
N ALA A 293 -31.13 1.71 15.31
CA ALA A 293 -31.65 2.85 16.07
C ALA A 293 -30.66 3.29 17.16
N ALA A 294 -30.72 4.56 17.57
CA ALA A 294 -29.79 5.14 18.55
C ALA A 294 -29.72 4.37 19.88
N ASN A 295 -30.84 3.80 20.33
CA ASN A 295 -30.92 3.02 21.57
C ASN A 295 -30.21 1.66 21.53
N HIS A 296 -29.79 1.20 20.34
CA HIS A 296 -28.91 0.03 20.19
C HIS A 296 -27.51 0.27 20.71
N TYR A 297 -27.10 1.54 20.84
CA TYR A 297 -25.73 1.91 21.18
C TYR A 297 -25.61 2.52 22.57
N SER A 298 -24.52 2.20 23.27
CA SER A 298 -24.06 2.93 24.45
C SER A 298 -23.05 3.99 23.99
N VAL A 299 -23.53 5.23 23.83
CA VAL A 299 -22.81 6.28 23.13
C VAL A 299 -21.88 7.07 24.05
N THR A 300 -20.61 7.11 23.74
CA THR A 300 -19.62 8.05 24.26
C THR A 300 -19.11 8.91 23.11
N SER A 301 -19.27 10.23 23.19
CA SER A 301 -18.82 11.11 22.12
C SER A 301 -18.23 12.39 22.66
N ALA A 302 -17.14 12.86 22.02
CA ALA A 302 -16.46 14.09 22.42
C ALA A 302 -15.87 14.85 21.23
N THR A 303 -16.05 16.16 21.24
CA THR A 303 -15.29 17.11 20.41
C THR A 303 -15.02 18.37 21.21
N SER A 304 -13.85 18.99 21.02
CA SER A 304 -13.51 20.24 21.71
C SER A 304 -13.96 21.47 20.92
N ASN A 305 -13.80 21.46 19.61
CA ASN A 305 -14.00 22.64 18.76
C ASN A 305 -14.98 22.40 17.59
N GLY A 306 -15.97 21.53 17.74
CA GLY A 306 -16.90 21.22 16.65
C GLY A 306 -18.32 20.94 17.11
N SER A 307 -19.24 20.83 16.15
CA SER A 307 -20.59 20.35 16.41
C SER A 307 -20.59 18.83 16.62
N ASN A 308 -21.52 18.35 17.47
CA ASN A 308 -21.66 16.94 17.77
C ASN A 308 -23.12 16.54 17.77
N THR A 309 -23.53 15.77 16.77
CA THR A 309 -24.91 15.26 16.65
C THR A 309 -25.23 14.21 17.71
N LEU A 310 -24.21 13.55 18.28
CA LEU A 310 -24.37 12.51 19.31
C LEU A 310 -24.43 13.06 20.74
N LYS A 311 -24.30 14.37 20.96
CA LYS A 311 -24.17 14.99 22.30
C LYS A 311 -25.32 14.65 23.27
N HIS A 312 -26.52 14.40 22.73
CA HIS A 312 -27.73 14.12 23.52
C HIS A 312 -28.16 12.64 23.46
N HIS A 313 -27.37 11.77 22.84
CA HIS A 313 -27.66 10.34 22.72
C HIS A 313 -26.88 9.56 23.78
N ALA A 314 -27.23 9.74 25.06
CA ALA A 314 -26.67 8.96 26.16
C ALA A 314 -27.51 7.70 26.42
N HIS A 315 -27.65 6.84 25.41
CA HIS A 315 -28.36 5.56 25.55
C HIS A 315 -27.45 4.49 26.16
N GLN A 316 -28.04 3.51 26.84
CA GLN A 316 -27.34 2.38 27.43
C GLN A 316 -27.64 1.09 26.61
N GLY A 317 -27.40 1.18 25.33
CA GLY A 317 -27.54 0.02 24.44
C GLY A 317 -26.43 -1.03 24.64
N PRO A 318 -26.59 -2.22 24.06
CA PRO A 318 -25.65 -3.33 24.21
C PRO A 318 -24.30 -3.10 23.50
N VAL A 319 -24.25 -2.22 22.49
CA VAL A 319 -23.06 -1.99 21.68
C VAL A 319 -22.38 -0.67 22.06
N PRO A 320 -21.18 -0.69 22.67
CA PRO A 320 -20.39 0.52 22.92
C PRO A 320 -20.05 1.24 21.60
N LEU A 321 -20.33 2.54 21.57
CA LEU A 321 -19.99 3.43 20.44
C LEU A 321 -19.17 4.60 20.98
N ASP A 322 -17.86 4.63 20.69
CA ASP A 322 -16.97 5.71 21.07
C ASP A 322 -16.54 6.53 19.85
N VAL A 323 -16.99 7.79 19.78
CA VAL A 323 -16.71 8.69 18.66
C VAL A 323 -16.03 9.96 19.13
N ARG A 324 -14.78 10.19 18.70
CA ARG A 324 -14.01 11.36 19.14
C ARG A 324 -13.33 12.11 18.00
N THR A 325 -13.36 13.42 18.12
CA THR A 325 -12.48 14.34 17.39
C THR A 325 -12.09 15.49 18.30
N SER A 326 -11.02 16.23 18.01
CA SER A 326 -10.69 17.41 18.81
C SER A 326 -11.15 18.69 18.11
N ASN A 327 -10.83 18.85 16.84
CA ASN A 327 -10.94 20.14 16.16
C ASN A 327 -12.01 20.19 15.05
N SER A 328 -12.92 19.22 14.98
CA SER A 328 -13.91 19.18 13.92
C SER A 328 -15.25 18.60 14.38
N ALA A 329 -16.18 18.39 13.47
CA ALA A 329 -17.53 17.96 13.77
C ALA A 329 -17.67 16.43 13.84
N ILE A 330 -18.60 15.97 14.67
CA ILE A 330 -19.16 14.62 14.66
C ILE A 330 -20.56 14.73 14.03
N ARG A 331 -20.79 14.03 12.91
CA ARG A 331 -22.02 13.97 12.16
C ARG A 331 -22.43 12.53 11.95
N VAL A 332 -23.02 11.94 12.96
CA VAL A 332 -23.49 10.56 12.92
C VAL A 332 -25.01 10.56 12.95
N SER A 333 -25.60 9.77 12.06
CA SER A 333 -27.04 9.48 12.00
C SER A 333 -27.28 7.98 12.17
N PHE A 334 -28.51 7.63 12.46
CA PHE A 334 -29.00 6.27 12.60
C PHE A 334 -30.05 6.02 11.54
N THR A 335 -29.98 4.87 10.82
CA THR A 335 -30.88 4.60 9.69
C THR A 335 -32.24 4.04 10.14
N ASP A 336 -32.28 3.27 11.23
CA ASP A 336 -33.51 2.81 11.82
C ASP A 336 -34.02 3.85 12.83
N ASN A 337 -34.83 4.77 12.34
CA ASN A 337 -35.69 5.61 13.18
C ASN A 337 -37.02 4.87 13.43
N ALA A 338 -37.01 3.92 14.35
CA ALA A 338 -38.22 3.33 14.87
C ALA A 338 -38.83 4.20 15.99
#